data_6f4b0655cc7819b32b1e8a376d44c967
#
_entry.id   6f4b0655cc7819b32b1e8a376d44c967
#
_cell.length_a   1.000
_cell.length_b   1.000
_cell.length_c   1.000
_cell.angle_alpha   90.00
_cell.angle_beta   90.00
_cell.angle_gamma   90.00
#
_symmetry.space_group_name_H-M   'P 1'
#
loop_
_entity.id
_entity.type
_entity.pdbx_description
1 polymer ?
#
loop_
_entity_poly.entity_id
_entity_poly.type
_entity_poly.pdbx_seq_one_letter_code
_entity_poly.pdbx_strand_id
1 'polypeptide(L)'
;KMDNRKRNRILLTITLVAVALLSAVIFSFVRRASDEMEQYSFGELTAATKRTAKDYYDTIQTDKVILSAMADLIALQRQDDLDAVLQIMNSCGAERTFISYVELLLPDGRMLHQDGTWYDVSALRPFEAEAARGAYISDRVYSFLAPDTLIVRNAVPVVKNGETVAMLYGVIPLEETSRSFPVEPYNGKAFVMIVDGTSGDILLDTWHDTLGSMSDPSSRKTLKGYSYEQAVDNISHGQSGDMRSVSQKTGSITYMHYKPVGINNWSVAVGVSEETALAGTRDVVTTLYLMAFIVGVAFFAYMVYIIWYLMWSRRSLYQTSIKDQCTGPLNRSAYERYLLKSRRRLRASAACIYVDVNGLHEINNRQGHAAGDQMLRSVAEQLKKHFPDARLFRIGGDEFVVFPAGASRERAEAGMAQVTAALAEQGFSISYGLAVGHAVMGLNDLVREADERMLEQKRAYYSEHDRREAR
;
A
#
# COMPACT_ATOMS: atom_id res chain seq x y z
N LYS A 1 25.36 -32.13 -18.52
CA LYS A 1 23.91 -31.78 -18.59
C LYS A 1 23.42 -31.55 -17.18
N MET A 2 23.02 -30.32 -16.86
CA MET A 2 22.53 -29.93 -15.52
C MET A 2 21.25 -30.66 -15.20
N ASP A 3 21.17 -31.30 -14.03
CA ASP A 3 19.98 -32.02 -13.58
C ASP A 3 18.75 -31.09 -13.60
N ASN A 4 17.66 -31.51 -14.22
CA ASN A 4 16.41 -30.75 -14.34
C ASN A 4 15.88 -30.23 -12.99
N ARG A 5 16.15 -30.95 -11.88
CA ARG A 5 15.82 -30.51 -10.53
C ARG A 5 16.61 -29.27 -10.12
N LYS A 6 17.91 -29.25 -10.48
CA LYS A 6 18.82 -28.13 -10.17
C LYS A 6 18.43 -26.88 -10.97
N ARG A 7 18.11 -27.06 -12.27
CA ARG A 7 17.63 -25.98 -13.15
C ARG A 7 16.33 -25.36 -12.66
N ASN A 8 15.35 -26.17 -12.25
CA ASN A 8 14.05 -25.68 -11.76
C ASN A 8 14.18 -24.96 -10.40
N ARG A 9 15.08 -25.40 -9.51
CA ARG A 9 15.38 -24.68 -8.27
C ARG A 9 16.02 -23.32 -8.55
N ILE A 10 16.98 -23.27 -9.47
CA ILE A 10 17.63 -22.00 -9.87
C ILE A 10 16.59 -21.04 -10.47
N LEU A 11 15.74 -21.48 -11.38
CA LEU A 11 14.66 -20.67 -11.95
C LEU A 11 13.73 -20.12 -10.87
N LEU A 12 13.28 -20.96 -9.95
CA LEU A 12 12.40 -20.55 -8.85
C LEU A 12 13.11 -19.50 -7.95
N THR A 13 14.38 -19.70 -7.63
CA THR A 13 15.16 -18.76 -6.81
C THR A 13 15.33 -17.42 -7.53
N ILE A 14 15.69 -17.42 -8.82
CA ILE A 14 15.83 -16.20 -9.62
C ILE A 14 14.49 -15.44 -9.67
N THR A 15 13.38 -16.16 -9.88
CA THR A 15 12.07 -15.55 -9.91
C THR A 15 11.71 -14.92 -8.55
N LEU A 16 11.95 -15.62 -7.43
CA LEU A 16 11.70 -15.08 -6.09
C LEU A 16 12.56 -13.83 -5.78
N VAL A 17 13.83 -13.84 -6.19
CA VAL A 17 14.71 -12.68 -6.04
C VAL A 17 14.23 -11.51 -6.89
N ALA A 18 13.82 -11.76 -8.13
CA ALA A 18 13.26 -10.72 -9.01
C ALA A 18 11.99 -10.09 -8.42
N VAL A 19 11.10 -10.89 -7.81
CA VAL A 19 9.92 -10.42 -7.04
C VAL A 19 10.31 -9.47 -5.94
N ALA A 20 11.20 -9.96 -5.07
CA ALA A 20 11.61 -9.19 -3.89
C ALA A 20 12.22 -7.84 -4.31
N LEU A 21 13.06 -7.84 -5.36
CA LEU A 21 13.65 -6.62 -5.91
C LEU A 21 12.60 -5.67 -6.49
N LEU A 22 11.66 -6.18 -7.30
CA LEU A 22 10.60 -5.35 -7.88
C LEU A 22 9.69 -4.75 -6.80
N SER A 23 9.31 -5.54 -5.80
CA SER A 23 8.51 -5.07 -4.66
C SER A 23 9.26 -3.99 -3.86
N ALA A 24 10.56 -4.17 -3.63
CA ALA A 24 11.38 -3.17 -2.95
C ALA A 24 11.50 -1.86 -3.75
N VAL A 25 11.64 -1.95 -5.08
CA VAL A 25 11.69 -0.78 -5.97
C VAL A 25 10.35 -0.03 -5.95
N ILE A 26 9.23 -0.74 -6.10
CA ILE A 26 7.88 -0.12 -6.04
C ILE A 26 7.66 0.54 -4.68
N PHE A 27 7.98 -0.14 -3.57
CA PHE A 27 7.85 0.42 -2.23
C PHE A 27 8.71 1.68 -2.03
N SER A 28 9.97 1.64 -2.47
CA SER A 28 10.88 2.80 -2.41
C SER A 28 10.38 3.97 -3.26
N PHE A 29 9.84 3.69 -4.45
CA PHE A 29 9.30 4.71 -5.33
C PHE A 29 8.05 5.37 -4.76
N VAL A 30 7.10 4.59 -4.24
CA VAL A 30 5.88 5.11 -3.60
C VAL A 30 6.24 5.97 -2.38
N ARG A 31 7.19 5.53 -1.56
CA ARG A 31 7.64 6.29 -0.41
C ARG A 31 8.27 7.62 -0.82
N ARG A 32 9.17 7.63 -1.81
CA ARG A 32 9.78 8.87 -2.32
C ARG A 32 8.75 9.83 -2.90
N ALA A 33 7.81 9.31 -3.69
CA ALA A 33 6.72 10.12 -4.24
C ALA A 33 5.88 10.77 -3.13
N SER A 34 5.60 10.03 -2.05
CA SER A 34 4.87 10.57 -0.89
C SER A 34 5.67 11.68 -0.17
N ASP A 35 6.97 11.47 0.04
CA ASP A 35 7.84 12.46 0.69
C ASP A 35 7.99 13.74 -0.17
N GLU A 36 8.16 13.59 -1.48
CA GLU A 36 8.23 14.74 -2.42
C GLU A 36 6.92 15.53 -2.47
N MET A 37 5.77 14.85 -2.38
CA MET A 37 4.46 15.50 -2.35
C MET A 37 4.25 16.30 -1.06
N GLU A 38 4.67 15.77 0.08
CA GLU A 38 4.63 16.49 1.35
C GLU A 38 5.48 17.77 1.25
N GLN A 39 6.69 17.69 0.72
CA GLN A 39 7.57 18.85 0.51
C GLN A 39 6.96 19.89 -0.45
N TYR A 40 6.35 19.44 -1.54
CA TYR A 40 5.67 20.32 -2.47
C TYR A 40 4.50 21.06 -1.81
N SER A 41 3.68 20.37 -1.02
CA SER A 41 2.56 20.97 -0.29
C SER A 41 3.03 22.01 0.72
N PHE A 42 4.11 21.75 1.46
CA PHE A 42 4.70 22.75 2.35
C PHE A 42 5.34 23.91 1.59
N GLY A 43 5.92 23.67 0.42
CA GLY A 43 6.43 24.75 -0.45
C GLY A 43 5.33 25.72 -0.88
N GLU A 44 4.15 25.22 -1.26
CA GLU A 44 2.99 26.04 -1.59
C GLU A 44 2.43 26.77 -0.37
N LEU A 45 2.33 26.10 0.78
CA LEU A 45 1.92 26.72 2.04
C LEU A 45 2.86 27.84 2.47
N THR A 46 4.18 27.61 2.36
CA THR A 46 5.19 28.63 2.67
C THR A 46 5.01 29.87 1.79
N ALA A 47 4.78 29.67 0.49
CA ALA A 47 4.55 30.79 -0.42
C ALA A 47 3.24 31.54 -0.11
N ALA A 48 2.16 30.79 0.20
CA ALA A 48 0.89 31.35 0.62
C ALA A 48 1.02 32.15 1.93
N THR A 49 1.63 31.55 2.94
CA THR A 49 1.85 32.20 4.24
C THR A 49 2.68 33.47 4.12
N LYS A 50 3.72 33.44 3.27
CA LYS A 50 4.54 34.63 3.01
C LYS A 50 3.72 35.79 2.38
N ARG A 51 2.82 35.46 1.45
CA ARG A 51 1.92 36.46 0.85
C ARG A 51 0.95 37.00 1.90
N THR A 52 0.25 36.14 2.62
CA THR A 52 -0.70 36.53 3.67
C THR A 52 -0.03 37.37 4.75
N ALA A 53 1.20 37.03 5.20
CA ALA A 53 1.95 37.80 6.15
C ALA A 53 2.24 39.21 5.63
N LYS A 54 2.63 39.32 4.37
CA LYS A 54 2.89 40.63 3.74
C LYS A 54 1.61 41.44 3.60
N ASP A 55 0.52 40.86 3.14
CA ASP A 55 -0.75 41.56 2.93
C ASP A 55 -1.31 42.08 4.25
N TYR A 56 -1.22 41.27 5.32
CA TYR A 56 -1.60 41.69 6.66
C TYR A 56 -0.72 42.83 7.16
N TYR A 57 0.61 42.72 7.01
CA TYR A 57 1.55 43.77 7.37
C TYR A 57 1.25 45.08 6.61
N ASP A 58 1.09 45.02 5.30
CA ASP A 58 0.84 46.17 4.44
C ASP A 58 -0.49 46.86 4.82
N THR A 59 -1.53 46.07 5.16
CA THR A 59 -2.82 46.63 5.61
C THR A 59 -2.66 47.39 6.92
N ILE A 60 -2.00 46.80 7.92
CA ILE A 60 -1.73 47.48 9.20
C ILE A 60 -0.89 48.73 9.02
N GLN A 61 0.10 48.72 8.13
CA GLN A 61 0.90 49.94 7.83
C GLN A 61 0.04 51.00 7.11
N THR A 62 -0.86 50.60 6.24
CA THR A 62 -1.82 51.49 5.58
C THR A 62 -2.74 52.15 6.64
N ASP A 63 -3.28 51.35 7.57
CA ASP A 63 -4.09 51.85 8.70
C ASP A 63 -3.33 52.89 9.53
N LYS A 64 -2.05 52.66 9.81
CA LYS A 64 -1.19 53.58 10.52
C LYS A 64 -0.98 54.89 9.76
N VAL A 65 -0.78 54.82 8.44
CA VAL A 65 -0.63 56.03 7.59
C VAL A 65 -1.92 56.84 7.55
N ILE A 66 -3.07 56.18 7.42
CA ILE A 66 -4.39 56.84 7.46
C ILE A 66 -4.61 57.53 8.79
N LEU A 67 -4.38 56.80 9.90
CA LEU A 67 -4.51 57.40 11.24
C LEU A 67 -3.56 58.58 11.45
N SER A 68 -2.31 58.49 10.99
CA SER A 68 -1.34 59.58 11.12
C SER A 68 -1.81 60.80 10.32
N ALA A 69 -2.31 60.62 9.10
CA ALA A 69 -2.86 61.77 8.32
C ALA A 69 -4.09 62.38 8.98
N MET A 70 -4.98 61.56 9.59
CA MET A 70 -6.11 62.04 10.38
C MET A 70 -5.63 62.83 11.63
N ALA A 71 -4.63 62.29 12.34
CA ALA A 71 -4.04 62.97 13.51
C ALA A 71 -3.46 64.33 13.16
N ASP A 72 -2.73 64.41 11.99
CA ASP A 72 -2.20 65.68 11.48
C ASP A 72 -3.33 66.67 11.17
N LEU A 73 -4.42 66.23 10.55
CA LEU A 73 -5.58 67.08 10.25
C LEU A 73 -6.28 67.54 11.52
N ILE A 74 -6.44 66.67 12.54
CA ILE A 74 -7.01 67.01 13.82
C ILE A 74 -6.14 68.04 14.55
N ALA A 75 -4.80 67.95 14.48
CA ALA A 75 -3.87 68.87 15.10
C ALA A 75 -4.01 70.31 14.55
N LEU A 76 -4.46 70.48 13.30
CA LEU A 76 -4.71 71.76 12.66
C LEU A 76 -6.02 72.42 13.08
N GLN A 77 -6.96 71.66 13.66
CA GLN A 77 -8.25 72.22 14.10
C GLN A 77 -8.12 73.02 15.37
N ARG A 78 -9.10 73.90 15.60
CA ARG A 78 -9.25 74.53 16.90
C ARG A 78 -9.72 73.51 17.92
N GLN A 79 -9.30 73.64 19.17
CA GLN A 79 -9.65 72.73 20.26
C GLN A 79 -11.14 72.67 20.57
N ASP A 80 -11.89 73.74 20.18
CA ASP A 80 -13.32 73.93 20.39
C ASP A 80 -14.18 73.49 19.16
N ASP A 81 -13.54 73.10 18.02
CA ASP A 81 -14.22 72.73 16.79
C ASP A 81 -14.49 71.21 16.76
N LEU A 82 -15.43 70.74 17.59
CA LEU A 82 -15.79 69.32 17.65
C LEU A 82 -16.34 68.77 16.36
N ASP A 83 -17.13 69.58 15.62
CA ASP A 83 -17.73 69.10 14.36
C ASP A 83 -16.66 68.79 13.31
N ALA A 84 -15.64 69.65 13.17
CA ALA A 84 -14.52 69.40 12.30
C ALA A 84 -13.73 68.16 12.71
N VAL A 85 -13.49 67.93 13.99
CA VAL A 85 -12.81 66.73 14.49
C VAL A 85 -13.62 65.46 14.17
N LEU A 86 -14.93 65.48 14.44
CA LEU A 86 -15.82 64.33 14.12
C LEU A 86 -15.89 64.07 12.61
N GLN A 87 -15.92 65.13 11.78
CA GLN A 87 -15.88 64.95 10.35
C GLN A 87 -14.60 64.25 9.88
N ILE A 88 -13.43 64.62 10.44
CA ILE A 88 -12.16 63.93 10.15
C ILE A 88 -12.21 62.50 10.63
N MET A 89 -12.67 62.23 11.88
CA MET A 89 -12.77 60.87 12.41
C MET A 89 -13.69 59.98 11.58
N ASN A 90 -14.79 60.54 11.04
CA ASN A 90 -15.72 59.80 10.16
C ASN A 90 -15.26 59.67 8.69
N SER A 91 -14.15 60.30 8.32
CA SER A 91 -13.59 60.18 6.98
C SER A 91 -12.80 58.87 6.77
N CYS A 92 -12.65 58.05 7.82
CA CYS A 92 -12.04 56.75 7.76
C CYS A 92 -12.93 55.76 7.00
N GLY A 93 -12.75 55.65 5.66
CA GLY A 93 -13.57 54.82 4.79
C GLY A 93 -12.76 54.27 3.62
N ALA A 94 -11.49 53.87 3.86
CA ALA A 94 -10.68 53.25 2.83
C ALA A 94 -11.12 51.80 2.52
N GLU A 95 -11.13 51.41 1.26
CA GLU A 95 -11.54 50.05 0.80
C GLU A 95 -10.68 48.92 1.37
N ARG A 96 -9.53 49.21 1.97
CA ARG A 96 -8.61 48.20 2.55
C ARG A 96 -8.09 48.65 3.90
N THR A 97 -8.90 48.53 4.93
CA THR A 97 -8.56 48.84 6.32
C THR A 97 -9.14 47.79 7.25
N PHE A 98 -8.46 47.51 8.37
CA PHE A 98 -9.01 46.73 9.48
C PHE A 98 -9.70 47.58 10.52
N ILE A 99 -9.55 48.93 10.43
CA ILE A 99 -10.15 49.86 11.38
C ILE A 99 -11.66 49.92 11.13
N SER A 100 -12.45 49.55 12.11
CA SER A 100 -13.90 49.66 12.08
C SER A 100 -14.40 51.02 12.57
N TYR A 101 -13.70 51.59 13.56
CA TYR A 101 -14.04 52.90 14.09
C TYR A 101 -12.83 53.55 14.75
N VAL A 102 -12.98 54.86 15.03
CA VAL A 102 -11.89 55.69 15.53
C VAL A 102 -12.29 56.31 16.91
N GLU A 103 -11.34 56.36 17.82
CA GLU A 103 -11.47 56.99 19.15
C GLU A 103 -10.36 58.01 19.35
N LEU A 104 -10.67 59.14 20.03
CA LEU A 104 -9.70 60.20 20.35
C LEU A 104 -9.63 60.41 21.86
N LEU A 105 -8.48 60.12 22.47
CA LEU A 105 -8.21 60.36 23.90
C LEU A 105 -7.62 61.75 24.10
N LEU A 106 -8.24 62.50 24.97
CA LEU A 106 -7.79 63.85 25.36
C LEU A 106 -6.98 63.82 26.66
N PRO A 107 -6.21 64.91 26.94
CA PRO A 107 -5.37 65.03 28.16
C PRO A 107 -6.14 64.96 29.47
N ASP A 108 -7.43 65.32 29.46
CA ASP A 108 -8.30 65.28 30.66
C ASP A 108 -8.84 63.84 30.95
N GLY A 109 -8.41 62.83 30.15
CA GLY A 109 -8.81 61.46 30.34
C GLY A 109 -10.15 61.08 29.68
N ARG A 110 -10.77 62.04 29.00
CA ARG A 110 -11.98 61.76 28.20
C ARG A 110 -11.65 61.20 26.80
N MET A 111 -12.44 60.25 26.37
CA MET A 111 -12.34 59.67 25.06
C MET A 111 -13.58 60.03 24.23
N LEU A 112 -13.33 60.61 23.07
CA LEU A 112 -14.34 60.90 22.07
C LEU A 112 -14.45 59.71 21.11
N HIS A 113 -15.65 59.15 20.97
CA HIS A 113 -15.94 58.15 19.95
C HIS A 113 -16.40 58.84 18.66
N GLN A 114 -16.21 58.22 17.50
CA GLN A 114 -16.54 58.80 16.19
C GLN A 114 -18.02 59.15 15.99
N ASP A 115 -18.93 58.60 16.81
CA ASP A 115 -20.37 58.96 16.83
C ASP A 115 -20.68 60.21 17.62
N GLY A 116 -19.66 60.84 18.21
CA GLY A 116 -19.81 62.04 19.05
C GLY A 116 -20.02 61.75 20.55
N THR A 117 -20.04 60.51 20.98
CA THR A 117 -20.18 60.16 22.40
C THR A 117 -18.85 60.28 23.15
N TRP A 118 -18.95 60.65 24.44
CA TRP A 118 -17.82 60.86 25.35
C TRP A 118 -17.83 59.81 26.45
N TYR A 119 -16.64 59.31 26.77
CA TYR A 119 -16.40 58.35 27.85
C TYR A 119 -15.24 58.82 28.73
N ASP A 120 -15.35 58.65 30.05
CA ASP A 120 -14.22 58.83 30.96
C ASP A 120 -13.45 57.52 31.06
N VAL A 121 -12.22 57.51 30.55
CA VAL A 121 -11.30 56.38 30.57
C VAL A 121 -10.02 56.70 31.38
N SER A 122 -9.98 57.77 32.14
CA SER A 122 -8.81 58.22 32.85
C SER A 122 -8.19 57.18 33.79
N ALA A 123 -9.05 56.37 34.43
CA ALA A 123 -8.60 55.26 35.29
C ALA A 123 -8.02 54.09 34.58
N LEU A 124 -8.50 53.85 33.32
CA LEU A 124 -8.09 52.71 32.49
C LEU A 124 -6.91 53.04 31.56
N ARG A 125 -6.89 54.32 31.09
CA ARG A 125 -5.92 54.82 30.11
C ARG A 125 -5.48 56.22 30.45
N PRO A 126 -4.54 56.36 31.40
CA PRO A 126 -3.96 57.67 31.74
C PRO A 126 -3.29 58.28 30.50
N PHE A 127 -3.70 59.49 30.10
CA PHE A 127 -3.20 60.14 28.90
C PHE A 127 -1.67 60.23 28.84
N GLU A 128 -1.02 60.58 29.90
CA GLU A 128 0.44 60.72 29.97
C GLU A 128 1.16 59.45 29.66
N ALA A 129 0.65 58.33 30.13
CA ALA A 129 1.22 57.03 29.86
C ALA A 129 1.05 56.64 28.37
N GLU A 130 -0.11 56.91 27.78
CA GLU A 130 -0.40 56.66 26.37
C GLU A 130 0.43 57.59 25.45
N ALA A 131 0.52 58.88 25.79
CA ALA A 131 1.33 59.83 25.03
C ALA A 131 2.83 59.49 25.07
N ALA A 132 3.34 59.01 26.20
CA ALA A 132 4.73 58.58 26.36
C ALA A 132 5.08 57.35 25.50
N ARG A 133 4.12 56.50 25.20
CA ARG A 133 4.31 55.33 24.33
C ARG A 133 4.48 55.69 22.84
N GLY A 134 3.95 56.87 22.45
CA GLY A 134 3.93 57.28 21.05
C GLY A 134 3.02 56.45 20.19
N ALA A 135 3.42 56.18 18.93
CA ALA A 135 2.64 55.32 18.04
C ALA A 135 2.93 53.86 18.32
N TYR A 136 1.88 53.07 18.57
CA TYR A 136 2.00 51.63 18.88
C TYR A 136 0.75 50.87 18.45
N ILE A 137 0.85 49.54 18.44
CA ILE A 137 -0.29 48.64 18.31
C ILE A 137 -0.44 47.91 19.65
N SER A 138 -1.68 47.92 20.19
CA SER A 138 -1.96 47.32 21.49
C SER A 138 -1.98 45.79 21.44
N ASP A 139 -1.80 45.15 22.59
CA ASP A 139 -2.18 43.76 22.80
C ASP A 139 -3.70 43.60 22.66
N ARG A 140 -4.15 42.34 22.58
CA ARG A 140 -5.57 41.98 22.56
C ARG A 140 -6.20 42.37 23.91
N VAL A 141 -7.25 43.16 23.87
CA VAL A 141 -8.00 43.58 25.03
C VAL A 141 -9.51 43.54 24.75
N TYR A 142 -10.32 43.49 25.80
CA TYR A 142 -11.75 43.74 25.66
C TYR A 142 -12.04 45.20 25.39
N SER A 143 -13.01 45.47 24.55
CA SER A 143 -13.49 46.84 24.31
C SER A 143 -14.17 47.39 25.55
N PHE A 144 -13.90 48.63 25.87
CA PHE A 144 -14.59 49.34 26.94
C PHE A 144 -16.07 49.57 26.57
N LEU A 145 -16.35 49.83 25.30
CA LEU A 145 -17.70 50.13 24.81
C LEU A 145 -18.54 48.86 24.63
N ALA A 146 -17.93 47.73 24.35
CA ALA A 146 -18.55 46.42 24.16
C ALA A 146 -17.75 45.36 24.92
N PRO A 147 -18.07 45.10 26.20
CA PRO A 147 -17.25 44.27 27.09
C PRO A 147 -17.03 42.84 26.62
N ASP A 148 -17.87 42.33 25.70
CA ASP A 148 -17.75 41.01 25.11
C ASP A 148 -16.95 40.98 23.78
N THR A 149 -16.48 42.16 23.32
CA THR A 149 -15.78 42.29 22.04
C THR A 149 -14.27 42.43 22.26
N LEU A 150 -13.51 41.50 21.68
CA LEU A 150 -12.06 41.56 21.65
C LEU A 150 -11.58 42.51 20.55
N ILE A 151 -10.66 43.40 20.92
CA ILE A 151 -10.12 44.42 20.01
C ILE A 151 -8.60 44.53 20.11
N VAL A 152 -8.03 45.07 19.05
CA VAL A 152 -6.67 45.62 19.00
C VAL A 152 -6.80 47.11 18.62
N ARG A 153 -5.95 47.98 19.16
CA ARG A 153 -5.90 49.40 18.81
C ARG A 153 -4.59 49.73 18.10
N ASN A 154 -4.71 50.38 16.99
CA ASN A 154 -3.57 51.06 16.32
C ASN A 154 -3.56 52.51 16.80
N ALA A 155 -2.59 52.88 17.61
CA ALA A 155 -2.51 54.19 18.29
C ALA A 155 -1.51 55.11 17.60
N VAL A 156 -1.89 56.34 17.37
CA VAL A 156 -0.99 57.39 16.87
C VAL A 156 -1.17 58.67 17.71
N PRO A 157 -0.08 59.42 18.03
CA PRO A 157 -0.19 60.68 18.73
C PRO A 157 -0.67 61.79 17.78
N VAL A 158 -1.53 62.68 18.29
CA VAL A 158 -1.87 63.95 17.66
C VAL A 158 -0.89 65.01 18.21
N VAL A 159 0.01 65.47 17.34
CA VAL A 159 1.09 66.38 17.75
C VAL A 159 0.82 67.79 17.26
N LYS A 160 0.84 68.80 18.20
CA LYS A 160 0.69 70.21 17.91
C LYS A 160 1.84 70.97 18.56
N ASN A 161 2.57 71.75 17.76
CA ASN A 161 3.74 72.49 18.23
C ASN A 161 4.81 71.63 18.92
N GLY A 162 4.95 70.40 18.61
CA GLY A 162 5.91 69.42 19.18
C GLY A 162 5.44 68.70 20.43
N GLU A 163 4.24 69.01 20.95
CA GLU A 163 3.64 68.33 22.09
C GLU A 163 2.48 67.45 21.69
N THR A 164 2.34 66.26 22.31
CA THR A 164 1.20 65.38 22.12
C THR A 164 -0.02 65.95 22.82
N VAL A 165 -1.02 66.37 22.05
CA VAL A 165 -2.24 67.02 22.57
C VAL A 165 -3.45 66.10 22.61
N ALA A 166 -3.38 64.93 21.95
CA ALA A 166 -4.37 63.85 21.99
C ALA A 166 -3.74 62.55 21.48
N MET A 167 -4.40 61.40 21.72
CA MET A 167 -4.04 60.12 21.12
C MET A 167 -5.21 59.66 20.28
N LEU A 168 -4.96 59.35 18.99
CA LEU A 168 -5.94 58.83 18.06
C LEU A 168 -5.78 57.30 17.95
N TYR A 169 -6.87 56.59 18.11
CA TYR A 169 -6.90 55.12 18.04
C TYR A 169 -7.78 54.67 16.87
N GLY A 170 -7.25 53.85 16.00
CA GLY A 170 -8.03 53.01 15.09
C GLY A 170 -8.32 51.68 15.74
N VAL A 171 -9.58 51.37 15.93
CA VAL A 171 -10.02 50.19 16.64
C VAL A 171 -10.36 49.08 15.66
N ILE A 172 -9.80 47.91 15.90
CA ILE A 172 -9.93 46.69 15.07
C ILE A 172 -10.65 45.63 15.90
N PRO A 173 -11.95 45.38 15.68
CA PRO A 173 -12.69 44.29 16.30
C PRO A 173 -12.24 42.94 15.72
N LEU A 174 -11.67 42.09 16.55
CA LEU A 174 -10.97 40.88 16.06
C LEU A 174 -11.91 39.84 15.49
N GLU A 175 -13.09 39.63 16.08
CA GLU A 175 -14.07 38.63 15.57
C GLU A 175 -14.67 39.08 14.25
N GLU A 176 -14.97 40.34 14.06
CA GLU A 176 -15.51 40.91 12.84
C GLU A 176 -14.46 40.83 11.72
N THR A 177 -13.23 41.26 12.07
CA THR A 177 -12.08 41.15 11.15
C THR A 177 -11.82 39.71 10.74
N SER A 178 -11.93 38.75 11.67
CA SER A 178 -11.76 37.34 11.38
C SER A 178 -12.79 36.81 10.36
N ARG A 179 -14.08 37.22 10.49
CA ARG A 179 -15.16 36.82 9.57
C ARG A 179 -15.04 37.47 8.20
N SER A 180 -14.56 38.69 8.12
CA SER A 180 -14.42 39.47 6.89
C SER A 180 -13.07 39.31 6.21
N PHE A 181 -12.08 38.65 6.87
CA PHE A 181 -10.74 38.49 6.30
C PHE A 181 -10.74 37.70 5.01
N PRO A 182 -10.20 38.23 3.90
CA PRO A 182 -10.16 37.56 2.63
C PRO A 182 -9.17 36.38 2.65
N VAL A 183 -9.68 35.16 2.51
CA VAL A 183 -8.86 33.95 2.40
C VAL A 183 -8.64 33.63 0.93
N GLU A 184 -7.57 34.12 0.35
CA GLU A 184 -7.20 33.86 -1.06
C GLU A 184 -6.52 32.50 -1.29
N PRO A 185 -5.64 32.02 -0.36
CA PRO A 185 -4.92 30.78 -0.58
C PRO A 185 -5.83 29.57 -0.82
N TYR A 186 -5.44 28.71 -1.74
CA TYR A 186 -6.17 27.49 -2.10
C TYR A 186 -7.63 27.75 -2.52
N ASN A 187 -7.89 28.86 -3.23
CA ASN A 187 -9.22 29.28 -3.69
C ASN A 187 -10.24 29.39 -2.53
N GLY A 188 -9.80 29.95 -1.41
CA GLY A 188 -10.63 30.15 -0.21
C GLY A 188 -10.82 28.90 0.68
N LYS A 189 -10.11 27.82 0.38
CA LYS A 189 -10.18 26.57 1.18
C LYS A 189 -9.13 26.49 2.30
N ALA A 190 -8.22 27.46 2.36
CA ALA A 190 -7.28 27.61 3.45
C ALA A 190 -7.96 28.25 4.67
N PHE A 191 -7.35 28.12 5.82
CA PHE A 191 -7.64 28.95 6.98
C PHE A 191 -6.42 29.78 7.37
N VAL A 192 -6.67 30.94 7.92
CA VAL A 192 -5.64 31.89 8.36
C VAL A 192 -5.82 32.15 9.84
N MET A 193 -4.73 32.12 10.57
CA MET A 193 -4.67 32.50 11.98
C MET A 193 -3.54 33.52 12.18
N ILE A 194 -3.79 34.57 13.01
CA ILE A 194 -2.76 35.45 13.52
C ILE A 194 -2.63 35.20 15.03
N VAL A 195 -1.42 35.00 15.47
CA VAL A 195 -1.12 34.66 16.85
C VAL A 195 -0.13 35.65 17.41
N ASP A 196 -0.39 36.15 18.60
CA ASP A 196 0.60 36.89 19.40
C ASP A 196 1.56 35.87 20.05
N GLY A 197 2.82 35.86 19.60
CA GLY A 197 3.85 34.99 20.14
C GLY A 197 4.25 35.27 21.58
N THR A 198 3.88 36.43 22.14
CA THR A 198 4.18 36.80 23.51
C THR A 198 3.15 36.24 24.49
N SER A 199 1.85 36.44 24.20
CA SER A 199 0.74 35.96 25.05
C SER A 199 0.21 34.60 24.67
N GLY A 200 0.43 34.18 23.42
CA GLY A 200 -0.21 33.01 22.83
C GLY A 200 -1.65 33.27 22.38
N ASP A 201 -2.11 34.49 22.44
CA ASP A 201 -3.47 34.89 22.08
C ASP A 201 -3.68 34.85 20.56
N ILE A 202 -4.82 34.32 20.14
CA ILE A 202 -5.23 34.34 18.74
C ILE A 202 -5.92 35.68 18.45
N LEU A 203 -5.38 36.42 17.48
CA LEU A 203 -5.85 37.72 17.08
C LEU A 203 -6.76 37.69 15.87
N LEU A 204 -6.61 36.66 15.03
CA LEU A 204 -7.44 36.41 13.87
C LEU A 204 -7.56 34.93 13.69
N ASP A 205 -8.77 34.42 13.44
CA ASP A 205 -9.04 33.02 13.12
C ASP A 205 -10.20 32.95 12.13
N THR A 206 -9.91 32.52 10.91
CA THR A 206 -10.93 32.37 9.86
C THR A 206 -11.60 30.99 9.86
N TRP A 207 -11.23 30.11 10.80
CA TRP A 207 -11.74 28.75 10.84
C TRP A 207 -12.66 28.46 12.04
N HIS A 208 -12.33 29.01 13.21
CA HIS A 208 -13.13 28.82 14.42
C HIS A 208 -14.03 30.03 14.65
N ASP A 209 -15.16 29.80 15.31
CA ASP A 209 -16.13 30.86 15.58
C ASP A 209 -15.74 31.77 16.77
N THR A 210 -14.75 31.34 17.57
CA THR A 210 -14.27 32.05 18.74
C THR A 210 -12.75 32.14 18.73
N LEU A 211 -12.23 33.31 19.20
CA LEU A 211 -10.80 33.52 19.33
C LEU A 211 -10.30 32.89 20.64
N GLY A 212 -9.48 31.86 20.50
CA GLY A 212 -8.88 31.13 21.61
C GLY A 212 -7.47 31.61 21.96
N SER A 213 -6.70 30.72 22.58
CA SER A 213 -5.26 30.87 22.80
C SER A 213 -4.52 29.61 22.40
N MET A 214 -3.28 29.76 21.97
CA MET A 214 -2.36 28.63 21.74
C MET A 214 -1.79 28.02 23.00
N SER A 215 -2.06 28.61 24.17
CA SER A 215 -1.44 28.24 25.45
C SER A 215 -1.95 26.92 26.03
N ASP A 216 -2.99 26.28 25.43
CA ASP A 216 -3.48 24.96 25.85
C ASP A 216 -3.00 23.87 24.92
N PRO A 217 -1.88 23.18 25.22
CA PRO A 217 -1.33 22.10 24.39
C PRO A 217 -2.09 20.80 24.55
N SER A 218 -2.97 20.63 25.54
CA SER A 218 -3.56 19.35 25.94
C SER A 218 -4.52 18.76 24.90
N SER A 219 -4.93 19.54 23.92
CA SER A 219 -6.01 19.22 23.01
C SER A 219 -5.59 18.93 21.56
N ARG A 220 -4.33 19.14 21.16
CA ARG A 220 -3.91 19.01 19.76
C ARG A 220 -3.02 17.80 19.52
N LYS A 221 -3.54 16.80 18.78
CA LYS A 221 -2.76 15.66 18.32
C LYS A 221 -1.94 16.05 17.10
N THR A 222 -0.62 16.02 17.24
CA THR A 222 0.31 16.17 16.11
C THR A 222 0.67 14.81 15.49
N LEU A 223 1.08 14.81 14.23
CA LEU A 223 1.59 13.62 13.56
C LEU A 223 3.07 13.39 13.88
N LYS A 224 3.52 12.14 13.65
CA LYS A 224 4.92 11.76 13.87
C LYS A 224 5.87 12.69 13.10
N GLY A 225 6.84 13.27 13.82
CA GLY A 225 7.81 14.21 13.26
C GLY A 225 7.46 15.68 13.48
N TYR A 226 6.29 15.98 14.05
CA TYR A 226 5.84 17.33 14.37
C TYR A 226 5.48 17.43 15.85
N SER A 227 5.79 18.57 16.48
CA SER A 227 5.45 18.86 17.87
C SER A 227 4.71 20.18 17.96
N TYR A 228 3.59 20.18 18.67
CA TYR A 228 2.84 21.41 18.97
C TYR A 228 3.62 22.33 19.87
N GLU A 229 4.29 21.79 20.89
CA GLU A 229 5.12 22.53 21.82
C GLU A 229 6.26 23.26 21.09
N GLN A 230 6.90 22.59 20.13
CA GLN A 230 7.94 23.19 19.29
C GLN A 230 7.38 24.32 18.41
N ALA A 231 6.16 24.15 17.88
CA ALA A 231 5.52 25.19 17.07
C ALA A 231 5.22 26.43 17.92
N VAL A 232 4.71 26.27 19.17
CA VAL A 232 4.46 27.33 20.10
C VAL A 232 5.77 28.04 20.49
N ASP A 233 6.82 27.26 20.77
CA ASP A 233 8.15 27.79 21.07
C ASP A 233 8.72 28.62 19.91
N ASN A 234 8.67 28.10 18.69
CA ASN A 234 9.10 28.81 17.49
C ASN A 234 8.34 30.14 17.30
N ILE A 235 7.00 30.12 17.45
CA ILE A 235 6.16 31.32 17.34
C ILE A 235 6.54 32.36 18.40
N SER A 236 6.77 31.93 19.63
CA SER A 236 7.17 32.82 20.71
C SER A 236 8.52 33.50 20.46
N HIS A 237 9.41 32.86 19.73
CA HIS A 237 10.72 33.38 19.33
C HIS A 237 10.74 34.02 17.93
N GLY A 238 9.59 34.20 17.29
CA GLY A 238 9.49 34.80 15.95
C GLY A 238 10.13 33.96 14.84
N GLN A 239 10.09 32.64 14.99
CA GLN A 239 10.62 31.69 14.01
C GLN A 239 9.51 31.11 13.12
N SER A 240 9.87 30.78 11.89
CA SER A 240 8.97 30.10 10.95
C SER A 240 9.06 28.59 11.10
N GLY A 241 8.01 27.87 10.76
CA GLY A 241 8.03 26.41 10.76
C GLY A 241 6.79 25.78 10.16
N ASP A 242 6.82 24.46 10.10
CA ASP A 242 5.77 23.62 9.55
C ASP A 242 5.13 22.80 10.67
N MET A 243 3.84 22.50 10.53
CA MET A 243 3.11 21.64 11.45
C MET A 243 2.09 20.77 10.71
N ARG A 244 2.02 19.50 11.12
CA ARG A 244 0.91 18.61 10.76
C ARG A 244 0.19 18.19 12.03
N SER A 245 -1.11 18.37 12.04
CA SER A 245 -1.95 18.05 13.21
C SER A 245 -3.28 17.46 12.78
N VAL A 246 -3.97 16.83 13.73
CA VAL A 246 -5.35 16.39 13.52
C VAL A 246 -6.28 17.50 13.99
N SER A 247 -7.13 18.00 13.08
CA SER A 247 -8.14 19.00 13.42
C SER A 247 -9.12 18.45 14.42
N GLN A 248 -9.37 19.18 15.50
CA GLN A 248 -10.43 18.83 16.45
C GLN A 248 -11.83 19.06 15.89
N LYS A 249 -11.99 20.03 14.99
CA LYS A 249 -13.26 20.38 14.38
C LYS A 249 -13.73 19.31 13.38
N THR A 250 -12.82 18.77 12.58
CA THR A 250 -13.15 17.86 11.46
C THR A 250 -12.61 16.45 11.63
N GLY A 251 -11.65 16.22 12.53
CA GLY A 251 -10.92 14.97 12.64
C GLY A 251 -9.94 14.70 11.49
N SER A 252 -9.86 15.60 10.50
CA SER A 252 -8.95 15.48 9.35
C SER A 252 -7.54 15.95 9.69
N ILE A 253 -6.57 15.42 8.94
CA ILE A 253 -5.19 15.90 9.00
C ILE A 253 -5.12 17.28 8.37
N THR A 254 -4.40 18.20 9.02
CA THR A 254 -4.14 19.55 8.54
C THR A 254 -2.64 19.78 8.38
N TYR A 255 -2.30 20.46 7.31
CA TYR A 255 -0.97 21.01 7.02
C TYR A 255 -0.99 22.49 7.33
N MET A 256 -0.01 23.01 8.04
CA MET A 256 0.09 24.41 8.42
C MET A 256 1.54 24.87 8.32
N HIS A 257 1.73 26.05 7.76
CA HIS A 257 2.98 26.79 7.84
C HIS A 257 2.77 28.10 8.62
N TYR A 258 3.70 28.45 9.51
CA TYR A 258 3.64 29.68 10.27
C TYR A 258 4.91 30.52 10.11
N LYS A 259 4.76 31.83 10.18
CA LYS A 259 5.83 32.80 9.92
C LYS A 259 5.55 34.13 10.66
N PRO A 260 6.60 34.82 11.17
CA PRO A 260 6.42 36.13 11.75
C PRO A 260 5.92 37.17 10.74
N VAL A 261 5.00 38.03 11.19
CA VAL A 261 4.42 39.13 10.40
C VAL A 261 5.38 40.32 10.30
N GLY A 262 6.17 40.55 11.36
CA GLY A 262 7.04 41.74 11.47
C GLY A 262 6.37 42.92 12.23
N ILE A 263 5.27 42.67 12.91
CA ILE A 263 4.56 43.60 13.78
C ILE A 263 4.50 42.97 15.14
N ASN A 264 4.92 43.70 16.22
CA ASN A 264 5.06 43.16 17.55
C ASN A 264 5.77 41.78 17.49
N ASN A 265 5.31 40.79 18.25
CA ASN A 265 5.74 39.38 18.11
C ASN A 265 4.65 38.51 17.45
N TRP A 266 3.95 39.06 16.45
CA TRP A 266 2.85 38.36 15.80
C TRP A 266 3.33 37.42 14.68
N SER A 267 2.73 36.28 14.63
CA SER A 267 2.96 35.29 13.59
C SER A 267 1.66 34.97 12.86
N VAL A 268 1.72 34.86 11.54
CA VAL A 268 0.64 34.33 10.73
C VAL A 268 0.84 32.85 10.50
N ALA A 269 -0.23 32.06 10.61
CA ALA A 269 -0.29 30.66 10.25
C ALA A 269 -1.34 30.47 9.16
N VAL A 270 -0.97 29.83 8.07
CA VAL A 270 -1.89 29.40 7.01
C VAL A 270 -1.95 27.89 7.02
N GLY A 271 -3.15 27.35 7.04
CA GLY A 271 -3.36 25.92 7.07
C GLY A 271 -4.44 25.45 6.10
N VAL A 272 -4.32 24.19 5.70
CA VAL A 272 -5.28 23.50 4.83
C VAL A 272 -5.49 22.07 5.30
N SER A 273 -6.64 21.48 4.94
CA SER A 273 -6.84 20.05 5.10
C SER A 273 -5.92 19.27 4.17
N GLU A 274 -5.53 18.04 4.57
CA GLU A 274 -4.74 17.13 3.75
C GLU A 274 -5.37 16.92 2.36
N GLU A 275 -6.70 16.80 2.31
CA GLU A 275 -7.43 16.66 1.05
C GLU A 275 -7.18 17.86 0.11
N THR A 276 -7.17 19.09 0.64
CA THR A 276 -6.91 20.32 -0.12
C THR A 276 -5.43 20.44 -0.49
N ALA A 277 -4.53 20.14 0.45
CA ALA A 277 -3.08 20.17 0.20
C ALA A 277 -2.66 19.22 -0.92
N LEU A 278 -3.29 18.05 -0.99
CA LEU A 278 -2.97 17.00 -1.95
C LEU A 278 -3.88 17.00 -3.19
N ALA A 279 -4.85 17.92 -3.29
CA ALA A 279 -5.82 17.95 -4.38
C ALA A 279 -5.17 17.99 -5.77
N GLY A 280 -4.10 18.80 -5.94
CA GLY A 280 -3.36 18.90 -7.20
C GLY A 280 -2.52 17.67 -7.57
N THR A 281 -2.24 16.79 -6.61
CA THR A 281 -1.38 15.61 -6.79
C THR A 281 -2.13 14.29 -6.69
N ARG A 282 -3.40 14.32 -6.30
CA ARG A 282 -4.25 13.14 -6.07
C ARG A 282 -4.35 12.24 -7.31
N ASP A 283 -4.50 12.83 -8.48
CA ASP A 283 -4.60 12.09 -9.74
C ASP A 283 -3.28 11.38 -10.08
N VAL A 284 -2.16 12.02 -9.81
CA VAL A 284 -0.82 11.43 -10.01
C VAL A 284 -0.63 10.24 -9.08
N VAL A 285 -0.98 10.38 -7.80
CA VAL A 285 -0.87 9.30 -6.80
C VAL A 285 -1.78 8.14 -7.15
N THR A 286 -3.03 8.42 -7.50
CA THR A 286 -3.99 7.40 -7.90
C THR A 286 -3.49 6.63 -9.11
N THR A 287 -2.91 7.33 -10.09
CA THR A 287 -2.30 6.72 -11.28
C THR A 287 -1.10 5.84 -10.91
N LEU A 288 -0.25 6.27 -9.98
CA LEU A 288 0.89 5.50 -9.49
C LEU A 288 0.45 4.21 -8.76
N TYR A 289 -0.55 4.30 -7.89
CA TYR A 289 -1.11 3.11 -7.24
C TYR A 289 -1.74 2.16 -8.24
N LEU A 290 -2.46 2.67 -9.24
CA LEU A 290 -3.05 1.86 -10.31
C LEU A 290 -1.95 1.15 -11.12
N MET A 291 -0.88 1.83 -11.50
CA MET A 291 0.27 1.22 -12.18
C MET A 291 0.93 0.15 -11.31
N ALA A 292 1.17 0.43 -10.03
CA ALA A 292 1.75 -0.56 -9.10
C ALA A 292 0.85 -1.80 -8.96
N PHE A 293 -0.47 -1.61 -8.90
CA PHE A 293 -1.45 -2.70 -8.88
C PHE A 293 -1.41 -3.54 -10.16
N ILE A 294 -1.41 -2.90 -11.34
CA ILE A 294 -1.34 -3.60 -12.64
C ILE A 294 -0.05 -4.43 -12.74
N VAL A 295 1.09 -3.87 -12.36
CA VAL A 295 2.38 -4.58 -12.32
C VAL A 295 2.32 -5.77 -11.36
N GLY A 296 1.71 -5.59 -10.18
CA GLY A 296 1.51 -6.66 -9.20
C GLY A 296 0.65 -7.80 -9.75
N VAL A 297 -0.46 -7.50 -10.41
CA VAL A 297 -1.34 -8.48 -11.04
C VAL A 297 -0.64 -9.23 -12.18
N ALA A 298 0.05 -8.51 -13.07
CA ALA A 298 0.80 -9.12 -14.16
C ALA A 298 1.89 -10.07 -13.63
N PHE A 299 2.55 -9.67 -12.59
CA PHE A 299 3.57 -10.47 -11.93
C PHE A 299 2.98 -11.73 -11.26
N PHE A 300 1.85 -11.61 -10.55
CA PHE A 300 1.13 -12.74 -9.98
C PHE A 300 0.71 -13.76 -11.05
N ALA A 301 0.15 -13.28 -12.17
CA ALA A 301 -0.21 -14.11 -13.30
C ALA A 301 1.01 -14.85 -13.87
N TYR A 302 2.16 -14.17 -13.99
CA TYR A 302 3.42 -14.80 -14.42
C TYR A 302 3.88 -15.88 -13.43
N MET A 303 3.78 -15.67 -12.13
CA MET A 303 4.11 -16.68 -11.11
C MET A 303 3.21 -17.92 -11.22
N VAL A 304 1.91 -17.73 -11.40
CA VAL A 304 0.95 -18.83 -11.62
C VAL A 304 1.31 -19.62 -12.89
N TYR A 305 1.66 -18.91 -13.96
CA TYR A 305 2.12 -19.53 -15.21
C TYR A 305 3.39 -20.37 -15.02
N ILE A 306 4.40 -19.85 -14.33
CA ILE A 306 5.65 -20.60 -14.04
C ILE A 306 5.37 -21.86 -13.21
N ILE A 307 4.56 -21.75 -12.16
CA ILE A 307 4.19 -22.89 -11.31
C ILE A 307 3.45 -23.97 -12.16
N TRP A 308 2.50 -23.53 -12.96
CA TRP A 308 1.76 -24.44 -13.86
C TRP A 308 2.69 -25.11 -14.87
N TYR A 309 3.58 -24.35 -15.52
CA TYR A 309 4.58 -24.88 -16.46
C TYR A 309 5.52 -25.90 -15.80
N LEU A 310 6.00 -25.64 -14.60
CA LEU A 310 6.85 -26.56 -13.85
C LEU A 310 6.11 -27.85 -13.46
N MET A 311 4.85 -27.76 -13.07
CA MET A 311 4.02 -28.92 -12.78
C MET A 311 3.74 -29.74 -14.02
N TRP A 312 3.41 -29.11 -15.14
CA TRP A 312 3.17 -29.75 -16.42
C TRP A 312 4.43 -30.46 -16.95
N SER A 313 5.56 -29.78 -16.94
CA SER A 313 6.86 -30.35 -17.33
C SER A 313 7.24 -31.57 -16.48
N ARG A 314 6.98 -31.53 -15.17
CA ARG A 314 7.20 -32.69 -14.29
C ARG A 314 6.30 -33.86 -14.64
N ARG A 315 5.04 -33.64 -14.97
CA ARG A 315 4.10 -34.71 -15.36
C ARG A 315 4.52 -35.36 -16.66
N SER A 316 4.90 -34.58 -17.64
CA SER A 316 5.37 -35.10 -18.96
C SER A 316 6.63 -35.96 -18.81
N LEU A 317 7.65 -35.50 -18.11
CA LEU A 317 8.88 -36.25 -17.83
C LEU A 317 8.61 -37.54 -17.03
N TYR A 318 7.68 -37.49 -16.09
CA TYR A 318 7.31 -38.64 -15.29
C TYR A 318 6.66 -39.73 -16.17
N GLN A 319 5.72 -39.39 -17.06
CA GLN A 319 5.04 -40.33 -17.91
C GLN A 319 6.02 -40.99 -18.91
N THR A 320 6.96 -40.26 -19.46
CA THR A 320 7.98 -40.81 -20.37
C THR A 320 8.98 -41.71 -19.62
N SER A 321 9.24 -41.44 -18.34
CA SER A 321 10.21 -42.19 -17.51
C SER A 321 9.64 -43.53 -16.97
N ILE A 322 8.32 -43.76 -17.00
CA ILE A 322 7.71 -44.95 -16.37
C ILE A 322 7.18 -45.98 -17.38
N LYS A 323 7.22 -45.68 -18.68
CA LYS A 323 6.81 -46.60 -19.74
C LYS A 323 8.01 -47.28 -20.37
N ASP A 324 7.83 -48.53 -20.81
CA ASP A 324 8.78 -49.20 -21.66
C ASP A 324 8.68 -48.66 -23.10
N GLN A 325 9.79 -48.23 -23.66
CA GLN A 325 9.81 -47.55 -24.97
C GLN A 325 9.59 -48.50 -26.15
N CYS A 326 9.88 -49.78 -25.99
CA CYS A 326 9.69 -50.77 -27.03
C CYS A 326 8.23 -51.27 -27.11
N THR A 327 7.65 -51.60 -25.96
CA THR A 327 6.39 -52.34 -25.89
C THR A 327 5.21 -51.53 -25.36
N GLY A 328 5.45 -50.35 -24.70
CA GLY A 328 4.44 -49.43 -24.18
C GLY A 328 3.87 -49.67 -22.79
N PRO A 329 3.85 -50.84 -22.19
CA PRO A 329 3.59 -51.09 -20.77
C PRO A 329 4.48 -50.30 -19.81
N LEU A 330 4.17 -50.39 -18.49
CA LEU A 330 5.01 -49.80 -17.48
C LEU A 330 6.35 -50.54 -17.38
N ASN A 331 7.43 -49.81 -17.19
CA ASN A 331 8.77 -50.37 -17.11
C ASN A 331 9.13 -50.89 -15.68
N ARG A 332 10.31 -51.51 -15.56
CA ARG A 332 10.84 -52.06 -14.31
C ARG A 332 10.86 -51.02 -13.16
N SER A 333 11.22 -49.80 -13.42
CA SER A 333 11.22 -48.75 -12.38
C SER A 333 9.82 -48.41 -11.87
N ALA A 334 8.82 -48.51 -12.70
CA ALA A 334 7.42 -48.36 -12.31
C ALA A 334 6.93 -49.59 -11.51
N TYR A 335 7.36 -50.80 -11.87
CA TYR A 335 7.08 -52.04 -11.17
C TYR A 335 7.66 -52.03 -9.75
N GLU A 336 8.93 -51.76 -9.58
CA GLU A 336 9.59 -51.66 -8.28
C GLU A 336 8.88 -50.66 -7.36
N ARG A 337 8.51 -49.50 -7.90
CA ARG A 337 7.73 -48.49 -7.16
C ARG A 337 6.32 -48.97 -6.80
N TYR A 338 5.70 -49.75 -7.65
CA TYR A 338 4.40 -50.32 -7.39
C TYR A 338 4.46 -51.30 -6.21
N LEU A 339 5.43 -52.19 -6.19
CA LEU A 339 5.68 -53.12 -5.10
C LEU A 339 5.96 -52.38 -3.76
N LEU A 340 6.78 -51.34 -3.77
CA LEU A 340 7.11 -50.56 -2.59
C LEU A 340 5.88 -49.84 -2.01
N LYS A 341 5.01 -49.28 -2.86
CA LYS A 341 3.78 -48.61 -2.41
C LYS A 341 2.71 -49.57 -1.91
N SER A 342 2.70 -50.79 -2.41
CA SER A 342 1.71 -51.82 -2.12
C SER A 342 2.12 -52.76 -0.98
N ARG A 343 3.10 -52.40 -0.16
CA ARG A 343 3.56 -53.18 1.02
C ARG A 343 2.50 -53.42 2.08
N ARG A 344 1.33 -52.78 1.99
CA ARG A 344 0.17 -53.08 2.85
C ARG A 344 -0.51 -54.35 2.36
N ARG A 345 -0.98 -55.21 3.31
CA ARG A 345 -1.73 -56.43 3.03
C ARG A 345 -2.81 -56.21 1.98
N LEU A 346 -2.93 -57.18 1.10
CA LEU A 346 -3.97 -57.17 0.04
C LEU A 346 -5.34 -57.02 0.73
N ARG A 347 -6.13 -56.05 0.30
CA ARG A 347 -7.47 -55.80 0.91
C ARG A 347 -8.55 -56.71 0.36
N ALA A 348 -8.29 -57.40 -0.74
CA ALA A 348 -9.17 -58.32 -1.46
C ALA A 348 -8.33 -59.39 -2.18
N SER A 349 -8.97 -60.40 -2.76
CA SER A 349 -8.29 -61.34 -3.66
C SER A 349 -7.58 -60.55 -4.78
N ALA A 350 -6.29 -60.73 -4.90
CA ALA A 350 -5.47 -60.15 -5.97
C ALA A 350 -4.88 -61.30 -6.77
N ALA A 351 -4.79 -61.15 -8.11
CA ALA A 351 -4.10 -62.07 -8.99
C ALA A 351 -2.80 -61.43 -9.51
N CYS A 352 -1.78 -62.24 -9.68
CA CYS A 352 -0.54 -61.93 -10.37
C CYS A 352 -0.27 -62.93 -11.44
N ILE A 353 0.02 -62.45 -12.64
CA ILE A 353 0.45 -63.31 -13.75
C ILE A 353 1.88 -62.88 -14.10
N TYR A 354 2.81 -63.80 -13.99
CA TYR A 354 4.20 -63.63 -14.43
C TYR A 354 4.37 -64.32 -15.76
N VAL A 355 4.87 -63.62 -16.75
CA VAL A 355 4.97 -64.08 -18.15
C VAL A 355 6.39 -63.95 -18.64
N ASP A 356 6.89 -64.97 -19.28
CA ASP A 356 8.18 -65.03 -19.97
C ASP A 356 7.99 -65.43 -21.45
N VAL A 357 8.67 -64.71 -22.34
CA VAL A 357 8.54 -64.95 -23.79
C VAL A 357 9.54 -66.00 -24.25
N ASN A 358 9.05 -67.16 -24.67
CA ASN A 358 9.89 -68.29 -25.09
C ASN A 358 10.56 -68.00 -26.44
N GLY A 359 11.83 -68.39 -26.59
CA GLY A 359 12.55 -68.35 -27.87
C GLY A 359 12.95 -66.96 -28.36
N LEU A 360 12.83 -65.92 -27.54
CA LEU A 360 13.22 -64.54 -27.94
C LEU A 360 14.69 -64.44 -28.38
N HIS A 361 15.58 -65.18 -27.73
CA HIS A 361 17.01 -65.17 -28.06
C HIS A 361 17.23 -65.81 -29.46
N GLU A 362 16.51 -66.92 -29.82
CA GLU A 362 16.62 -67.56 -31.10
C GLU A 362 16.07 -66.69 -32.25
N ILE A 363 14.93 -65.98 -31.99
CA ILE A 363 14.37 -65.07 -32.99
C ILE A 363 15.33 -63.89 -33.20
N ASN A 364 15.90 -63.35 -32.17
CA ASN A 364 16.90 -62.28 -32.27
C ASN A 364 18.14 -62.69 -33.05
N ASN A 365 18.60 -63.97 -32.87
CA ASN A 365 19.77 -64.48 -33.56
C ASN A 365 19.46 -64.83 -35.04
N ARG A 366 18.28 -65.35 -35.35
CA ARG A 366 17.90 -65.75 -36.67
C ARG A 366 17.37 -64.61 -37.56
N GLN A 367 16.62 -63.70 -37.00
CA GLN A 367 15.88 -62.66 -37.74
C GLN A 367 16.23 -61.23 -37.33
N GLY A 368 17.14 -61.02 -36.32
CA GLY A 368 17.57 -59.74 -35.84
C GLY A 368 16.68 -59.19 -34.77
N HIS A 369 17.21 -58.17 -34.04
CA HIS A 369 16.52 -57.52 -32.89
C HIS A 369 15.17 -56.89 -33.24
N ALA A 370 14.97 -56.45 -34.50
CA ALA A 370 13.68 -55.88 -34.94
C ALA A 370 12.55 -56.92 -34.90
N ALA A 371 12.83 -58.20 -35.23
CA ALA A 371 11.87 -59.28 -35.12
C ALA A 371 11.54 -59.67 -33.69
N GLY A 372 12.54 -59.65 -32.76
CA GLY A 372 12.31 -59.84 -31.36
C GLY A 372 11.52 -58.71 -30.72
N ASP A 373 11.77 -57.46 -31.13
CA ASP A 373 10.98 -56.29 -30.69
C ASP A 373 9.51 -56.42 -31.16
N GLN A 374 9.28 -56.93 -32.37
CA GLN A 374 7.91 -57.16 -32.87
C GLN A 374 7.20 -58.25 -32.06
N MET A 375 7.87 -59.37 -31.75
CA MET A 375 7.36 -60.40 -30.85
C MET A 375 6.98 -59.85 -29.48
N LEU A 376 7.85 -59.07 -28.87
CA LEU A 376 7.60 -58.44 -27.57
C LEU A 376 6.41 -57.45 -27.60
N ARG A 377 6.25 -56.69 -28.69
CA ARG A 377 5.08 -55.82 -28.91
C ARG A 377 3.80 -56.64 -29.05
N SER A 378 3.82 -57.72 -29.80
CA SER A 378 2.67 -58.62 -29.94
C SER A 378 2.25 -59.20 -28.59
N VAL A 379 3.19 -59.67 -27.78
CA VAL A 379 2.89 -60.15 -26.42
C VAL A 379 2.26 -59.05 -25.56
N ALA A 380 2.85 -57.86 -25.55
CA ALA A 380 2.32 -56.73 -24.80
C ALA A 380 0.90 -56.32 -25.23
N GLU A 381 0.64 -56.32 -26.54
CA GLU A 381 -0.68 -56.04 -27.13
C GLU A 381 -1.73 -57.06 -26.74
N GLN A 382 -1.42 -58.34 -26.82
CA GLN A 382 -2.35 -59.41 -26.41
C GLN A 382 -2.63 -59.35 -24.92
N LEU A 383 -1.60 -59.17 -24.08
CA LEU A 383 -1.80 -58.98 -22.64
C LEU A 383 -2.69 -57.77 -22.33
N LYS A 384 -2.47 -56.68 -23.00
CA LYS A 384 -3.29 -55.45 -22.80
C LYS A 384 -4.71 -55.63 -23.31
N LYS A 385 -4.92 -56.32 -24.45
CA LYS A 385 -6.24 -56.58 -25.04
C LYS A 385 -7.10 -57.43 -24.10
N HIS A 386 -6.54 -58.50 -23.55
CA HIS A 386 -7.28 -59.43 -22.72
C HIS A 386 -7.33 -59.06 -21.23
N PHE A 387 -6.47 -58.10 -20.80
CA PHE A 387 -6.46 -57.53 -19.45
C PHE A 387 -6.47 -56.00 -19.49
N PRO A 388 -7.53 -55.35 -20.04
CA PRO A 388 -7.54 -53.88 -20.25
C PRO A 388 -7.43 -53.08 -19.00
N ASP A 389 -7.95 -53.56 -17.85
CA ASP A 389 -7.94 -52.91 -16.56
C ASP A 389 -6.74 -53.31 -15.68
N ALA A 390 -5.83 -54.13 -16.21
CA ALA A 390 -4.67 -54.61 -15.49
C ALA A 390 -3.55 -53.58 -15.45
N ARG A 391 -2.74 -53.65 -14.40
CA ARG A 391 -1.42 -53.01 -14.41
C ARG A 391 -0.43 -53.98 -15.06
N LEU A 392 0.02 -53.65 -16.26
CA LEU A 392 0.97 -54.38 -17.04
C LEU A 392 2.35 -53.77 -16.99
N PHE A 393 3.35 -54.55 -16.61
CA PHE A 393 4.74 -54.14 -16.50
C PHE A 393 5.62 -55.07 -17.39
N ARG A 394 6.64 -54.48 -18.04
CA ARG A 394 7.78 -55.19 -18.57
C ARG A 394 8.96 -54.99 -17.62
N ILE A 395 9.45 -56.05 -17.03
CA ILE A 395 10.42 -56.03 -15.94
C ILE A 395 11.80 -56.52 -16.33
N GLY A 396 11.88 -57.28 -17.42
CA GLY A 396 13.10 -57.85 -17.99
C GLY A 396 13.11 -57.70 -19.50
N GLY A 397 14.04 -58.36 -20.18
CA GLY A 397 14.10 -58.40 -21.63
C GLY A 397 12.88 -59.11 -22.26
N ASP A 398 12.50 -60.23 -21.69
CA ASP A 398 11.44 -61.16 -22.09
C ASP A 398 10.32 -61.31 -21.04
N GLU A 399 10.43 -60.61 -19.89
CA GLU A 399 9.55 -60.82 -18.75
C GLU A 399 8.51 -59.69 -18.60
N PHE A 400 7.24 -60.16 -18.43
CA PHE A 400 6.11 -59.28 -18.12
C PHE A 400 5.41 -59.70 -16.84
N VAL A 401 4.90 -58.73 -16.11
CA VAL A 401 4.06 -58.94 -14.92
C VAL A 401 2.75 -58.22 -15.08
N VAL A 402 1.65 -58.97 -14.87
CA VAL A 402 0.28 -58.45 -14.99
C VAL A 402 -0.43 -58.59 -13.65
N PHE A 403 -1.01 -57.48 -13.17
CA PHE A 403 -1.90 -57.47 -12.02
C PHE A 403 -3.32 -57.14 -12.51
N PRO A 404 -4.15 -58.14 -12.80
CA PRO A 404 -5.54 -57.91 -13.20
C PRO A 404 -6.36 -57.30 -12.07
N ALA A 405 -7.24 -56.35 -12.41
CA ALA A 405 -8.12 -55.72 -11.42
C ALA A 405 -9.29 -56.65 -11.09
N GLY A 406 -9.45 -57.04 -9.81
CA GLY A 406 -10.62 -57.81 -9.32
C GLY A 406 -10.82 -59.19 -10.00
N ALA A 407 -9.76 -59.81 -10.54
CA ALA A 407 -9.89 -61.06 -11.23
C ALA A 407 -9.93 -62.28 -10.25
N SER A 408 -10.92 -63.13 -10.45
CA SER A 408 -10.87 -64.50 -9.89
C SER A 408 -9.85 -65.33 -10.66
N ARG A 409 -9.48 -66.49 -10.11
CA ARG A 409 -8.56 -67.44 -10.79
C ARG A 409 -9.09 -67.84 -12.15
N GLU A 410 -10.36 -68.17 -12.26
CA GLU A 410 -11.02 -68.62 -13.49
C GLU A 410 -10.97 -67.56 -14.58
N ARG A 411 -11.19 -66.28 -14.21
CA ARG A 411 -11.13 -65.17 -15.17
C ARG A 411 -9.70 -64.89 -15.64
N ALA A 412 -8.72 -65.03 -14.76
CA ALA A 412 -7.32 -64.87 -15.14
C ALA A 412 -6.83 -66.01 -16.03
N GLU A 413 -7.22 -67.25 -15.75
CA GLU A 413 -6.93 -68.47 -16.58
C GLU A 413 -7.57 -68.33 -17.96
N ALA A 414 -8.86 -67.96 -18.01
CA ALA A 414 -9.55 -67.77 -19.31
C ALA A 414 -8.88 -66.65 -20.15
N GLY A 415 -8.48 -65.54 -19.51
CA GLY A 415 -7.75 -64.47 -20.20
C GLY A 415 -6.39 -64.95 -20.75
N MET A 416 -5.63 -65.70 -19.95
CA MET A 416 -4.34 -66.24 -20.41
C MET A 416 -4.49 -67.31 -21.51
N ALA A 417 -5.52 -68.10 -21.45
CA ALA A 417 -5.82 -69.04 -22.52
C ALA A 417 -6.04 -68.34 -23.89
N GLN A 418 -6.77 -67.21 -23.89
CA GLN A 418 -6.98 -66.41 -25.08
C GLN A 418 -5.67 -65.70 -25.54
N VAL A 419 -4.85 -65.18 -24.61
CA VAL A 419 -3.52 -64.61 -24.92
C VAL A 419 -2.65 -65.68 -25.59
N THR A 420 -2.56 -66.86 -25.00
CA THR A 420 -1.73 -67.97 -25.52
C THR A 420 -2.19 -68.40 -26.89
N ALA A 421 -3.50 -68.58 -27.12
CA ALA A 421 -4.06 -68.96 -28.44
C ALA A 421 -3.74 -67.90 -29.52
N ALA A 422 -3.96 -66.59 -29.19
CA ALA A 422 -3.70 -65.49 -30.11
C ALA A 422 -2.21 -65.32 -30.45
N LEU A 423 -1.31 -65.68 -29.56
CA LEU A 423 0.14 -65.63 -29.76
C LEU A 423 0.58 -66.92 -30.61
N ALA A 424 -0.02 -68.03 -30.31
CA ALA A 424 0.25 -69.28 -31.11
C ALA A 424 -0.11 -69.14 -32.58
N GLU A 425 -1.21 -68.43 -32.89
CA GLU A 425 -1.60 -68.10 -34.29
C GLU A 425 -0.53 -67.23 -35.01
N GLN A 426 0.26 -66.48 -34.25
CA GLN A 426 1.34 -65.63 -34.76
C GLN A 426 2.69 -66.40 -34.77
N GLY A 427 2.73 -67.64 -34.30
CA GLY A 427 3.95 -68.43 -34.17
C GLY A 427 4.78 -68.09 -32.94
N PHE A 428 4.19 -67.40 -31.96
CA PHE A 428 4.85 -66.98 -30.69
C PHE A 428 4.38 -67.91 -29.56
N SER A 429 5.28 -68.09 -28.58
CA SER A 429 5.01 -68.91 -27.41
C SER A 429 5.43 -68.14 -26.14
N ILE A 430 4.68 -68.33 -25.08
CA ILE A 430 4.97 -67.76 -23.75
C ILE A 430 4.86 -68.84 -22.70
N SER A 431 5.65 -68.73 -21.65
CA SER A 431 5.47 -69.44 -20.38
C SER A 431 4.89 -68.50 -19.36
N TYR A 432 3.90 -68.91 -18.58
CA TYR A 432 3.32 -68.05 -17.55
C TYR A 432 2.96 -68.82 -16.29
N GLY A 433 2.99 -68.09 -15.18
CA GLY A 433 2.50 -68.58 -13.89
C GLY A 433 1.44 -67.64 -13.33
N LEU A 434 0.36 -68.19 -12.83
CA LEU A 434 -0.73 -67.50 -12.20
C LEU A 434 -0.77 -67.81 -10.73
N ALA A 435 -0.73 -66.76 -9.87
CA ALA A 435 -0.99 -66.87 -8.44
C ALA A 435 -2.18 -66.01 -8.07
N VAL A 436 -2.98 -66.50 -7.09
CA VAL A 436 -4.11 -65.73 -6.51
C VAL A 436 -3.92 -65.67 -5.02
N GLY A 437 -3.76 -64.45 -4.53
CA GLY A 437 -3.49 -64.17 -3.11
C GLY A 437 -4.75 -63.84 -2.32
N HIS A 438 -4.68 -64.07 -1.05
CA HIS A 438 -5.72 -63.76 -0.07
C HIS A 438 -5.26 -62.62 0.87
N ALA A 439 -6.16 -62.05 1.65
CA ALA A 439 -5.98 -60.85 2.50
C ALA A 439 -4.78 -60.85 3.47
N VAL A 440 -4.13 -61.97 3.70
CA VAL A 440 -2.97 -62.11 4.60
C VAL A 440 -1.63 -62.14 3.83
N MET A 441 -1.65 -62.33 2.51
CA MET A 441 -0.46 -62.45 1.68
C MET A 441 0.09 -61.11 1.27
N GLY A 442 1.40 -60.97 1.22
CA GLY A 442 2.08 -59.80 0.70
C GLY A 442 2.13 -59.81 -0.83
N LEU A 443 2.14 -58.65 -1.50
CA LEU A 443 2.24 -58.59 -2.97
C LEU A 443 3.53 -59.25 -3.49
N ASN A 444 4.64 -59.17 -2.77
CA ASN A 444 5.91 -59.80 -3.13
C ASN A 444 5.81 -61.36 -3.10
N ASP A 445 5.08 -61.90 -2.11
CA ASP A 445 4.88 -63.36 -2.02
C ASP A 445 4.00 -63.89 -3.15
N LEU A 446 2.99 -63.09 -3.54
CA LEU A 446 2.13 -63.37 -4.67
C LEU A 446 2.92 -63.37 -5.98
N VAL A 447 3.82 -62.41 -6.18
CA VAL A 447 4.70 -62.37 -7.36
C VAL A 447 5.64 -63.54 -7.39
N ARG A 448 6.26 -63.90 -6.23
CA ARG A 448 7.16 -65.06 -6.13
C ARG A 448 6.45 -66.35 -6.48
N GLU A 449 5.24 -66.59 -5.99
CA GLU A 449 4.45 -67.79 -6.35
C GLU A 449 4.11 -67.84 -7.83
N ALA A 450 3.79 -66.68 -8.46
CA ALA A 450 3.54 -66.63 -9.89
C ALA A 450 4.82 -66.90 -10.70
N ASP A 451 5.97 -66.37 -10.29
CA ASP A 451 7.26 -66.65 -10.92
C ASP A 451 7.66 -68.11 -10.84
N GLU A 452 7.54 -68.74 -9.66
CA GLU A 452 7.82 -70.19 -9.45
C GLU A 452 7.00 -71.07 -10.42
N ARG A 453 5.71 -70.78 -10.58
CA ARG A 453 4.81 -71.49 -11.52
C ARG A 453 5.17 -71.23 -12.96
N MET A 454 5.59 -70.05 -13.31
CA MET A 454 6.07 -69.71 -14.67
C MET A 454 7.36 -70.50 -14.99
N LEU A 455 8.30 -70.59 -14.02
CA LEU A 455 9.54 -71.37 -14.20
C LEU A 455 9.23 -72.89 -14.37
N GLU A 456 8.24 -73.45 -13.68
CA GLU A 456 7.82 -74.83 -13.87
C GLU A 456 7.29 -75.03 -15.29
N GLN A 457 6.43 -74.19 -15.80
CA GLN A 457 5.91 -74.23 -17.14
C GLN A 457 7.03 -74.06 -18.21
N LYS A 458 7.96 -73.10 -17.97
CA LYS A 458 9.10 -72.92 -18.89
C LYS A 458 10.01 -74.11 -18.93
N ARG A 459 10.27 -74.82 -17.86
CA ARG A 459 11.04 -76.06 -17.83
C ARG A 459 10.31 -77.21 -18.64
N ALA A 460 9.02 -77.31 -18.49
CA ALA A 460 8.21 -78.26 -19.22
C ALA A 460 8.25 -78.01 -20.76
N TYR A 461 8.14 -76.75 -21.14
CA TYR A 461 8.22 -76.30 -22.54
C TYR A 461 9.54 -76.68 -23.19
N TYR A 462 10.68 -76.34 -22.54
CA TYR A 462 12.00 -76.69 -23.13
C TYR A 462 12.28 -78.21 -23.14
N SER A 463 11.85 -78.97 -22.12
CA SER A 463 12.02 -80.40 -22.10
C SER A 463 11.24 -81.12 -23.21
N GLU A 464 10.15 -80.55 -23.67
CA GLU A 464 9.37 -81.09 -24.79
C GLU A 464 9.94 -80.69 -26.16
N HIS A 465 10.53 -79.49 -26.27
CA HIS A 465 11.18 -79.00 -27.48
C HIS A 465 12.50 -79.71 -27.75
N ASP A 466 13.35 -79.85 -26.71
CA ASP A 466 14.61 -80.61 -26.82
C ASP A 466 14.37 -82.07 -27.31
N ARG A 467 13.27 -82.68 -26.88
CA ARG A 467 12.90 -84.06 -27.36
C ARG A 467 12.45 -84.03 -28.77
N ARG A 468 11.92 -82.94 -29.32
CA ARG A 468 11.49 -82.88 -30.77
C ARG A 468 12.66 -82.54 -31.67
N GLU A 469 13.67 -81.82 -31.27
CA GLU A 469 14.89 -81.54 -32.01
C GLU A 469 15.85 -82.76 -32.02
N ALA A 470 15.75 -83.68 -31.05
CA ALA A 470 16.54 -84.86 -30.91
C ALA A 470 15.94 -86.08 -31.74
N ARG A 471 14.81 -85.89 -32.42
CA ARG A 471 14.16 -86.86 -33.34
C ARG A 471 14.26 -86.36 -34.79
#